data_cda12109cb4520c302ddd910b7d553cb
#
_entry.id   cda12109cb4520c302ddd910b7d553cb
#
_cell.length_a   1.000
_cell.length_b   1.000
_cell.length_c   1.000
_cell.angle_alpha   90.00
_cell.angle_beta   90.00
_cell.angle_gamma   90.00
#
_symmetry.space_group_name_H-M   'P 1'
#
loop_
_entity.id
_entity.type
_entity.pdbx_description
1 polymer ?
#
loop_
_entity_poly.entity_id
_entity_poly.type
_entity_poly.pdbx_seq_one_letter_code
_entity_poly.pdbx_strand_id
1 'polypeptide(L)'
;MAVSNADRRNALLAAAQQELDALAMRGVRMRGNAFSAIVLAKGELNANELAGGELLAGADGAALAAALERLGYAPEEFCALSAIAGPEGEGAAPEAASGRPLPPALFREALEALDPEAVVLLDDTAASLMREAYAEELTRIEQFDMAMLTPGLVAHVLGRRVLALDGFEAALADGRAKQRMWAYLKQLPPLGAPY
;
A
#
# COMPACT_ATOMS: atom_id res chain seq x y z
N MET A 1 12.32 -38.86 6.38
CA MET A 1 12.91 -37.76 7.20
C MET A 1 11.85 -36.71 7.46
N ALA A 2 11.64 -36.32 8.71
CA ALA A 2 10.69 -35.23 9.01
C ALA A 2 11.34 -33.89 8.64
N VAL A 3 10.66 -33.12 7.79
CA VAL A 3 11.08 -31.75 7.45
C VAL A 3 10.98 -30.89 8.71
N SER A 4 12.06 -30.21 9.06
CA SER A 4 12.11 -29.37 10.26
C SER A 4 11.14 -28.17 10.13
N ASN A 5 10.65 -27.64 11.25
CA ASN A 5 9.83 -26.41 11.23
C ASN A 5 10.59 -25.20 10.65
N ALA A 6 11.91 -25.18 10.82
CA ALA A 6 12.75 -24.16 10.22
C ALA A 6 12.80 -24.28 8.69
N ASP A 7 12.91 -25.51 8.17
CA ASP A 7 12.94 -25.74 6.71
C ASP A 7 11.60 -25.37 6.08
N ARG A 8 10.46 -25.68 6.74
CA ARG A 8 9.13 -25.27 6.28
C ARG A 8 8.98 -23.74 6.24
N ARG A 9 9.41 -23.05 7.29
CA ARG A 9 9.38 -21.60 7.33
C ARG A 9 10.22 -20.99 6.22
N ASN A 10 11.43 -21.47 6.02
CA ASN A 10 12.32 -20.99 4.97
C ASN A 10 11.73 -21.23 3.57
N ALA A 11 11.09 -22.37 3.35
CA ALA A 11 10.42 -22.68 2.10
C ALA A 11 9.23 -21.74 1.83
N LEU A 12 8.43 -21.42 2.85
CA LEU A 12 7.33 -20.46 2.72
C LEU A 12 7.83 -19.04 2.42
N LEU A 13 8.89 -18.59 3.10
CA LEU A 13 9.51 -17.29 2.83
C LEU A 13 10.07 -17.22 1.40
N ALA A 14 10.71 -18.29 0.93
CA ALA A 14 11.23 -18.35 -0.43
C ALA A 14 10.11 -18.33 -1.47
N ALA A 15 9.00 -19.03 -1.23
CA ALA A 15 7.84 -19.00 -2.12
C ALA A 15 7.19 -17.60 -2.18
N ALA A 16 7.00 -16.94 -1.04
CA ALA A 16 6.50 -15.58 -0.98
C ALA A 16 7.42 -14.60 -1.73
N GLN A 17 8.74 -14.73 -1.56
CA GLN A 17 9.69 -13.88 -2.30
C GLN A 17 9.60 -14.11 -3.82
N GLN A 18 9.46 -15.35 -4.28
CA GLN A 18 9.28 -15.64 -5.70
C GLN A 18 8.00 -15.01 -6.28
N GLU A 19 6.91 -15.00 -5.49
CA GLU A 19 5.66 -14.35 -5.89
C GLU A 19 5.86 -12.82 -6.05
N LEU A 20 6.52 -12.19 -5.09
CA LEU A 20 6.83 -10.76 -5.15
C LEU A 20 7.77 -10.41 -6.30
N ASP A 21 8.77 -11.23 -6.57
CA ASP A 21 9.69 -11.05 -7.71
C ASP A 21 8.93 -11.19 -9.05
N ALA A 22 7.99 -12.12 -9.14
CA ALA A 22 7.14 -12.27 -10.33
C ALA A 22 6.22 -11.05 -10.54
N LEU A 23 5.68 -10.47 -9.47
CA LEU A 23 4.91 -9.22 -9.54
C LEU A 23 5.78 -8.04 -10.00
N ALA A 24 7.02 -7.94 -9.48
CA ALA A 24 7.96 -6.91 -9.90
C ALA A 24 8.29 -7.01 -11.40
N MET A 25 8.48 -8.22 -11.94
CA MET A 25 8.68 -8.44 -13.37
C MET A 25 7.49 -8.00 -14.24
N ARG A 26 6.27 -7.97 -13.68
CA ARG A 26 5.04 -7.51 -14.33
C ARG A 26 4.79 -6.01 -14.18
N GLY A 27 5.74 -5.27 -13.59
CA GLY A 27 5.70 -3.82 -13.45
C GLY A 27 5.20 -3.32 -12.09
N VAL A 28 4.95 -4.20 -11.11
CA VAL A 28 4.59 -3.78 -9.75
C VAL A 28 5.82 -3.25 -9.04
N ARG A 29 5.71 -2.05 -8.46
CA ARG A 29 6.77 -1.43 -7.66
C ARG A 29 6.41 -1.47 -6.20
N MET A 30 7.33 -2.00 -5.41
CA MET A 30 7.21 -2.08 -3.96
C MET A 30 8.51 -1.62 -3.30
N ARG A 31 8.41 -1.12 -2.08
CA ARG A 31 9.56 -0.76 -1.24
C ARG A 31 9.26 -1.06 0.22
N GLY A 32 10.28 -1.45 0.96
CA GLY A 32 10.20 -1.70 2.39
C GLY A 32 9.91 -3.16 2.73
N ASN A 33 9.29 -3.39 3.87
CA ASN A 33 9.03 -4.74 4.35
C ASN A 33 7.74 -5.31 3.74
N ALA A 34 7.87 -6.27 2.85
CA ALA A 34 6.73 -6.95 2.22
C ALA A 34 5.88 -7.79 3.21
N PHE A 35 6.38 -8.06 4.40
CA PHE A 35 5.63 -8.74 5.47
C PHE A 35 5.05 -7.76 6.50
N SER A 36 4.94 -6.50 6.14
CA SER A 36 4.38 -5.46 6.99
C SER A 36 2.88 -5.64 7.20
N ALA A 37 2.43 -5.37 8.42
CA ALA A 37 1.00 -5.27 8.72
C ALA A 37 0.32 -4.06 8.05
N ILE A 38 1.09 -3.11 7.49
CA ILE A 38 0.54 -1.92 6.84
C ILE A 38 1.17 -1.68 5.47
N VAL A 39 0.31 -1.46 4.46
CA VAL A 39 0.71 -1.07 3.11
C VAL A 39 0.28 0.38 2.85
N LEU A 40 1.21 1.17 2.30
CA LEU A 40 1.01 2.54 1.86
C LEU A 40 0.95 2.56 0.33
N ALA A 41 -0.23 2.70 -0.24
CA ALA A 41 -0.42 2.73 -1.68
C ALA A 41 -0.35 4.17 -2.21
N LYS A 42 0.53 4.43 -3.17
CA LYS A 42 0.76 5.75 -3.79
C LYS A 42 0.56 5.69 -5.30
N GLY A 43 -0.23 6.61 -5.84
CA GLY A 43 -0.50 6.75 -7.28
C GLY A 43 0.00 8.08 -7.86
N GLU A 44 0.02 9.15 -7.08
CA GLU A 44 0.59 10.43 -7.48
C GLU A 44 2.10 10.44 -7.21
N LEU A 45 2.87 9.91 -8.17
CA LEU A 45 4.32 9.80 -8.05
C LEU A 45 4.99 11.14 -8.35
N ASN A 46 6.00 11.52 -7.56
CA ASN A 46 6.84 12.67 -7.85
C ASN A 46 7.84 12.39 -8.99
N ALA A 47 8.55 13.43 -9.46
CA ALA A 47 9.45 13.33 -10.61
C ALA A 47 10.56 12.28 -10.42
N ASN A 48 11.10 12.12 -9.21
CA ASN A 48 12.13 11.13 -8.91
C ASN A 48 11.55 9.71 -8.96
N GLU A 49 10.37 9.50 -8.37
CA GLU A 49 9.68 8.22 -8.38
C GLU A 49 9.25 7.81 -9.79
N LEU A 50 8.78 8.77 -10.61
CA LEU A 50 8.47 8.54 -12.02
C LEU A 50 9.71 8.16 -12.84
N ALA A 51 10.88 8.70 -12.51
CA ALA A 51 12.15 8.35 -13.12
C ALA A 51 12.72 6.99 -12.65
N GLY A 52 11.97 6.23 -11.83
CA GLY A 52 12.42 4.95 -11.28
C GLY A 52 13.09 5.05 -9.91
N GLY A 53 13.15 6.23 -9.31
CA GLY A 53 13.65 6.43 -7.95
C GLY A 53 12.77 5.73 -6.91
N GLU A 54 13.29 5.57 -5.71
CA GLU A 54 12.69 4.82 -4.64
C GLU A 54 11.37 5.48 -4.14
N LEU A 55 10.32 4.68 -3.94
CA LEU A 55 9.02 5.14 -3.45
C LEU A 55 9.15 5.71 -2.02
N LEU A 56 8.46 6.81 -1.75
CA LEU A 56 8.42 7.44 -0.42
C LEU A 56 9.82 7.71 0.17
N ALA A 57 10.81 8.03 -0.68
CA ALA A 57 12.15 8.41 -0.22
C ALA A 57 12.25 9.88 0.22
N GLY A 58 11.21 10.67 -0.01
CA GLY A 58 11.16 12.11 0.24
C GLY A 58 10.58 12.49 1.60
N ALA A 59 10.13 13.75 1.67
CA ALA A 59 9.51 14.32 2.87
C ALA A 59 8.18 13.63 3.23
N ASP A 60 7.46 13.12 2.26
CA ASP A 60 6.24 12.32 2.42
C ASP A 60 6.52 11.02 3.17
N GLY A 61 7.53 10.26 2.76
CA GLY A 61 7.93 9.04 3.44
C GLY A 61 8.45 9.28 4.86
N ALA A 62 9.26 10.32 5.06
CA ALA A 62 9.72 10.70 6.40
C ALA A 62 8.56 11.09 7.33
N ALA A 63 7.57 11.83 6.82
CA ALA A 63 6.39 12.21 7.59
C ALA A 63 5.49 11.00 7.91
N LEU A 64 5.32 10.05 6.96
CA LEU A 64 4.60 8.81 7.19
C LEU A 64 5.29 7.93 8.22
N ALA A 65 6.60 7.73 8.10
CA ALA A 65 7.37 6.94 9.08
C ALA A 65 7.21 7.49 10.51
N ALA A 66 7.35 8.83 10.68
CA ALA A 66 7.16 9.48 11.97
C ALA A 66 5.71 9.38 12.49
N ALA A 67 4.71 9.40 11.60
CA ALA A 67 3.31 9.22 11.97
C ALA A 67 3.01 7.78 12.41
N LEU A 68 3.51 6.80 11.65
CA LEU A 68 3.32 5.38 11.95
C LEU A 68 4.01 4.96 13.25
N GLU A 69 5.23 5.45 13.50
CA GLU A 69 5.94 5.25 14.77
C GLU A 69 5.11 5.75 15.96
N ARG A 70 4.49 6.93 15.85
CA ARG A 70 3.60 7.47 16.90
C ARG A 70 2.32 6.67 17.10
N LEU A 71 1.89 5.92 16.09
CA LEU A 71 0.75 4.99 16.18
C LEU A 71 1.14 3.64 16.79
N GLY A 72 2.43 3.37 16.94
CA GLY A 72 2.95 2.12 17.49
C GLY A 72 3.39 1.09 16.45
N TYR A 73 3.44 1.46 15.16
CA TYR A 73 4.13 0.65 14.15
C TYR A 73 5.65 0.82 14.31
N ALA A 74 6.41 -0.23 14.09
CA ALA A 74 7.85 -0.08 14.01
C ALA A 74 8.23 0.75 12.79
N PRO A 75 9.19 1.69 12.89
CA PRO A 75 9.47 2.68 11.84
C PRO A 75 9.96 2.06 10.51
N GLU A 76 10.41 0.81 10.56
CA GLU A 76 10.94 0.05 9.43
C GLU A 76 9.90 -0.93 8.83
N GLU A 77 8.69 -0.97 9.39
CA GLU A 77 7.67 -2.00 9.10
C GLU A 77 6.53 -1.50 8.22
N PHE A 78 6.75 -0.60 7.30
CA PHE A 78 5.75 -0.38 6.28
C PHE A 78 6.21 -0.89 4.91
N CYS A 79 5.25 -1.28 4.08
CA CYS A 79 5.46 -1.55 2.67
C CYS A 79 4.82 -0.43 1.85
N ALA A 80 5.60 0.21 0.99
CA ALA A 80 5.07 1.10 -0.03
C ALA A 80 4.76 0.31 -1.29
N LEU A 81 3.56 0.50 -1.85
CA LEU A 81 3.10 -0.09 -3.10
C LEU A 81 2.73 1.03 -4.08
N SER A 82 3.27 0.99 -5.28
CA SER A 82 2.86 1.93 -6.33
C SER A 82 1.58 1.46 -7.01
N ALA A 83 0.62 2.37 -7.17
CA ALA A 83 -0.54 2.18 -8.05
C ALA A 83 -0.19 2.43 -9.53
N ILE A 84 1.04 2.89 -9.82
CA ILE A 84 1.55 3.18 -11.16
C ILE A 84 2.62 2.15 -11.53
N ALA A 85 2.57 1.65 -12.77
CA ALA A 85 3.55 0.70 -13.28
C ALA A 85 4.95 1.31 -13.31
N GLY A 86 5.93 0.51 -12.90
CA GLY A 86 7.34 0.87 -12.89
C GLY A 86 7.94 0.91 -14.29
N PRO A 87 9.20 1.38 -14.40
CA PRO A 87 9.96 1.27 -15.63
C PRO A 87 10.13 -0.20 -16.01
N GLU A 88 10.15 -0.45 -17.31
CA GLU A 88 10.39 -1.77 -17.85
C GLU A 88 11.78 -2.26 -17.43
N GLY A 89 11.86 -3.42 -16.80
CA GLY A 89 13.10 -4.11 -16.51
C GLY A 89 13.53 -5.00 -17.67
N GLU A 90 14.81 -5.35 -17.73
CA GLU A 90 15.31 -6.33 -18.71
C GLU A 90 14.59 -7.69 -18.51
N GLY A 91 13.91 -8.16 -19.55
CA GLY A 91 13.17 -9.43 -19.53
C GLY A 91 11.76 -9.35 -18.94
N ALA A 92 11.30 -8.19 -18.53
CA ALA A 92 9.93 -8.01 -18.06
C ALA A 92 8.95 -7.97 -19.24
N ALA A 93 7.77 -8.60 -19.04
CA ALA A 93 6.59 -8.38 -19.87
C ALA A 93 5.58 -7.59 -19.05
N PRO A 94 5.71 -6.24 -18.97
CA PRO A 94 4.86 -5.43 -18.13
C PRO A 94 3.42 -5.49 -18.64
N GLU A 95 2.47 -5.67 -17.72
CA GLU A 95 1.05 -5.64 -18.04
C GLU A 95 0.51 -4.21 -18.24
N ALA A 96 1.30 -3.22 -17.85
CA ALA A 96 1.02 -1.81 -18.11
C ALA A 96 2.29 -1.09 -18.55
N ALA A 97 2.13 -0.12 -19.45
CA ALA A 97 3.24 0.76 -19.81
C ALA A 97 3.72 1.56 -18.59
N SER A 98 5.02 1.79 -18.50
CA SER A 98 5.64 2.59 -17.45
C SER A 98 4.93 3.94 -17.26
N GLY A 99 4.69 4.32 -16.01
CA GLY A 99 4.01 5.57 -15.66
C GLY A 99 2.48 5.54 -15.84
N ARG A 100 1.88 4.41 -16.23
CA ARG A 100 0.43 4.23 -16.31
C ARG A 100 -0.09 3.51 -15.06
N PRO A 101 -1.36 3.69 -14.70
CA PRO A 101 -1.97 2.91 -13.62
C PRO A 101 -1.80 1.41 -13.87
N LEU A 102 -1.55 0.66 -12.83
CA LEU A 102 -1.57 -0.80 -12.87
C LEU A 102 -2.96 -1.29 -13.28
N PRO A 103 -3.06 -2.43 -14.00
CA PRO A 103 -4.34 -3.12 -14.14
C PRO A 103 -4.94 -3.43 -12.78
N PRO A 104 -6.26 -3.23 -12.57
CA PRO A 104 -6.91 -3.48 -11.27
C PRO A 104 -6.66 -4.89 -10.74
N ALA A 105 -6.66 -5.90 -11.62
CA ALA A 105 -6.38 -7.30 -11.24
C ALA A 105 -4.95 -7.48 -10.71
N LEU A 106 -3.96 -6.82 -11.33
CA LEU A 106 -2.56 -6.89 -10.90
C LEU A 106 -2.33 -6.16 -9.56
N PHE A 107 -2.97 -5.01 -9.37
CA PHE A 107 -2.93 -4.29 -8.10
C PHE A 107 -3.56 -5.12 -6.98
N ARG A 108 -4.71 -5.77 -7.24
CA ARG A 108 -5.35 -6.70 -6.31
C ARG A 108 -4.42 -7.86 -5.96
N GLU A 109 -3.83 -8.52 -6.95
CA GLU A 109 -2.89 -9.63 -6.76
C GLU A 109 -1.70 -9.20 -5.87
N ALA A 110 -1.14 -8.01 -6.10
CA ALA A 110 -0.07 -7.47 -5.28
C ALA A 110 -0.51 -7.22 -3.83
N LEU A 111 -1.70 -6.66 -3.59
CA LEU A 111 -2.23 -6.47 -2.24
C LEU A 111 -2.54 -7.79 -1.55
N GLU A 112 -3.02 -8.79 -2.27
CA GLU A 112 -3.31 -10.12 -1.72
C GLU A 112 -2.02 -10.89 -1.40
N ALA A 113 -0.96 -10.75 -2.21
CA ALA A 113 0.35 -11.32 -1.93
C ALA A 113 1.03 -10.67 -0.70
N LEU A 114 0.85 -9.36 -0.50
CA LEU A 114 1.36 -8.64 0.69
C LEU A 114 0.53 -8.93 1.95
N ASP A 115 -0.74 -9.29 1.81
CA ASP A 115 -1.70 -9.61 2.87
C ASP A 115 -1.67 -8.70 4.12
N PRO A 116 -1.75 -7.37 3.97
CA PRO A 116 -1.66 -6.45 5.10
C PRO A 116 -2.95 -6.43 5.93
N GLU A 117 -2.84 -6.08 7.21
CA GLU A 117 -3.97 -5.78 8.10
C GLU A 117 -4.60 -4.41 7.82
N ALA A 118 -3.78 -3.47 7.32
CA ALA A 118 -4.20 -2.12 7.00
C ALA A 118 -3.61 -1.63 5.67
N VAL A 119 -4.41 -0.90 4.91
CA VAL A 119 -4.02 -0.25 3.65
C VAL A 119 -4.33 1.24 3.77
N VAL A 120 -3.33 2.07 3.52
CA VAL A 120 -3.51 3.52 3.41
C VAL A 120 -3.32 3.94 1.95
N LEU A 121 -4.36 4.50 1.37
CA LEU A 121 -4.36 5.05 0.02
C LEU A 121 -3.98 6.52 0.12
N LEU A 122 -2.80 6.90 -0.34
CA LEU A 122 -2.21 8.21 -0.08
C LEU A 122 -2.81 9.34 -0.92
N ASP A 123 -3.46 8.98 -2.03
CA ASP A 123 -4.00 9.92 -3.03
C ASP A 123 -5.21 9.31 -3.77
N ASP A 124 -5.86 10.13 -4.59
CA ASP A 124 -7.06 9.72 -5.32
C ASP A 124 -6.78 8.69 -6.42
N THR A 125 -5.58 8.69 -7.01
CA THR A 125 -5.18 7.69 -8.01
C THR A 125 -5.13 6.30 -7.38
N ALA A 126 -4.50 6.17 -6.22
CA ALA A 126 -4.47 4.92 -5.46
C ALA A 126 -5.88 4.50 -5.00
N ALA A 127 -6.69 5.47 -4.54
CA ALA A 127 -8.06 5.22 -4.12
C ALA A 127 -8.96 4.77 -5.29
N SER A 128 -8.80 5.36 -6.47
CA SER A 128 -9.53 4.97 -7.68
C SER A 128 -9.19 3.55 -8.11
N LEU A 129 -7.90 3.22 -8.13
CA LEU A 129 -7.46 1.86 -8.46
C LEU A 129 -7.97 0.82 -7.44
N MET A 130 -7.97 1.16 -6.16
CA MET A 130 -8.55 0.30 -5.11
C MET A 130 -10.05 0.08 -5.32
N ARG A 131 -10.80 1.14 -5.68
CA ARG A 131 -12.25 1.02 -6.00
C ARG A 131 -12.50 0.09 -7.19
N GLU A 132 -11.67 0.16 -8.23
CA GLU A 132 -11.77 -0.73 -9.39
C GLU A 132 -11.39 -2.18 -9.05
N ALA A 133 -10.29 -2.36 -8.32
CA ALA A 133 -9.76 -3.68 -7.98
C ALA A 133 -10.67 -4.47 -7.04
N TYR A 134 -11.43 -3.78 -6.17
CA TYR A 134 -12.30 -4.38 -5.15
C TYR A 134 -13.77 -3.94 -5.29
N ALA A 135 -14.21 -3.66 -6.52
CA ALA A 135 -15.56 -3.16 -6.79
C ALA A 135 -16.66 -4.07 -6.23
N GLU A 136 -16.52 -5.38 -6.37
CA GLU A 136 -17.49 -6.35 -5.87
C GLU A 136 -17.60 -6.35 -4.34
N GLU A 137 -16.48 -6.27 -3.65
CA GLU A 137 -16.42 -6.23 -2.19
C GLU A 137 -16.96 -4.91 -1.64
N LEU A 138 -16.61 -3.81 -2.27
CA LEU A 138 -17.06 -2.48 -1.88
C LEU A 138 -18.58 -2.31 -2.05
N THR A 139 -19.19 -2.92 -3.06
CA THR A 139 -20.65 -2.86 -3.24
C THR A 139 -21.44 -3.57 -2.13
N ARG A 140 -20.78 -4.41 -1.31
CA ARG A 140 -21.41 -5.08 -0.16
C ARG A 140 -21.41 -4.23 1.10
N ILE A 141 -20.72 -3.09 1.09
CA ILE A 141 -20.67 -2.15 2.21
C ILE A 141 -21.93 -1.29 2.17
N GLU A 142 -22.76 -1.36 3.22
CA GLU A 142 -24.03 -0.65 3.29
C GLU A 142 -23.87 0.88 3.32
N GLN A 143 -22.81 1.37 3.97
CA GLN A 143 -22.54 2.80 4.08
C GLN A 143 -21.86 3.31 2.79
N PHE A 144 -22.57 4.12 2.02
CA PHE A 144 -22.13 4.63 0.72
C PHE A 144 -20.75 5.32 0.79
N ASP A 145 -20.52 6.19 1.76
CA ASP A 145 -19.26 6.92 1.89
C ASP A 145 -18.07 5.98 2.18
N MET A 146 -18.29 4.89 2.93
CA MET A 146 -17.26 3.87 3.14
C MET A 146 -17.05 3.02 1.87
N ALA A 147 -18.11 2.66 1.16
CA ALA A 147 -18.03 1.96 -0.11
C ALA A 147 -17.27 2.77 -1.17
N MET A 148 -17.42 4.09 -1.14
CA MET A 148 -16.72 5.02 -2.03
C MET A 148 -15.28 5.33 -1.59
N LEU A 149 -14.82 4.79 -0.46
CA LEU A 149 -13.52 5.08 0.15
C LEU A 149 -13.33 6.60 0.34
N THR A 150 -14.36 7.27 0.86
CA THR A 150 -14.30 8.71 1.15
C THR A 150 -13.14 9.00 2.12
N PRO A 151 -12.28 9.98 1.83
CA PRO A 151 -11.11 10.29 2.65
C PRO A 151 -11.46 10.49 4.14
N GLY A 152 -10.69 9.84 5.01
CA GLY A 152 -10.85 9.92 6.46
C GLY A 152 -11.84 8.92 7.05
N LEU A 153 -12.48 8.07 6.25
CA LEU A 153 -13.29 6.96 6.73
C LEU A 153 -12.56 5.63 6.54
N VAL A 154 -12.64 4.76 7.54
CA VAL A 154 -12.05 3.41 7.48
C VAL A 154 -13.10 2.43 6.98
N ALA A 155 -12.87 1.88 5.79
CA ALA A 155 -13.65 0.78 5.24
C ALA A 155 -13.01 -0.56 5.60
N HIS A 156 -13.82 -1.63 5.64
CA HIS A 156 -13.32 -2.99 5.82
C HIS A 156 -13.54 -3.78 4.53
N VAL A 157 -12.43 -4.19 3.90
CA VAL A 157 -12.43 -4.92 2.63
C VAL A 157 -11.68 -6.24 2.83
N LEU A 158 -12.38 -7.36 2.74
CA LEU A 158 -11.83 -8.71 2.97
C LEU A 158 -11.03 -8.83 4.29
N GLY A 159 -11.55 -8.21 5.36
CA GLY A 159 -10.90 -8.22 6.68
C GLY A 159 -9.81 -7.17 6.88
N ARG A 160 -9.36 -6.48 5.83
CA ARG A 160 -8.38 -5.39 5.89
C ARG A 160 -9.05 -4.06 6.19
N ARG A 161 -8.40 -3.23 6.99
CA ARG A 161 -8.82 -1.85 7.23
C ARG A 161 -8.24 -0.98 6.10
N VAL A 162 -9.09 -0.30 5.35
CA VAL A 162 -8.70 0.55 4.22
C VAL A 162 -9.05 2.00 4.54
N LEU A 163 -8.05 2.87 4.49
CA LEU A 163 -8.20 4.31 4.73
C LEU A 163 -7.69 5.08 3.52
N ALA A 164 -8.55 5.88 2.91
CA ALA A 164 -8.13 6.85 1.89
C ALA A 164 -7.76 8.19 2.53
N LEU A 165 -6.71 8.80 2.01
CA LEU A 165 -6.28 10.16 2.32
C LEU A 165 -6.57 11.09 1.14
N ASP A 166 -6.64 12.38 1.42
CA ASP A 166 -6.95 13.44 0.45
C ASP A 166 -5.64 14.12 0.00
N GLY A 167 -4.78 13.36 -0.71
CA GLY A 167 -3.52 13.86 -1.23
C GLY A 167 -2.48 14.12 -0.14
N PHE A 168 -1.88 13.07 0.41
CA PHE A 168 -0.96 13.16 1.55
C PHE A 168 0.25 14.07 1.30
N GLU A 169 0.92 13.93 0.15
CA GLU A 169 2.12 14.72 -0.18
C GLU A 169 1.79 16.21 -0.28
N ALA A 170 0.71 16.57 -0.97
CA ALA A 170 0.25 17.95 -1.08
C ALA A 170 -0.15 18.54 0.28
N ALA A 171 -0.73 17.73 1.17
CA ALA A 171 -1.12 18.16 2.51
C ALA A 171 0.07 18.57 3.39
N LEU A 172 1.29 18.14 3.09
CA LEU A 172 2.49 18.50 3.85
C LEU A 172 2.84 19.98 3.75
N ALA A 173 2.36 20.71 2.75
CA ALA A 173 2.57 22.13 2.59
C ALA A 173 1.70 23.01 3.50
N ASP A 174 0.60 22.46 4.06
CA ASP A 174 -0.38 23.22 4.85
C ASP A 174 -0.58 22.61 6.25
N GLY A 175 -0.50 23.45 7.28
CA GLY A 175 -0.58 22.99 8.67
C GLY A 175 -1.94 22.37 9.06
N ARG A 176 -3.06 22.88 8.50
CA ARG A 176 -4.40 22.32 8.75
C ARG A 176 -4.60 21.00 8.02
N ALA A 177 -4.10 20.92 6.79
CA ALA A 177 -4.14 19.69 6.01
C ALA A 177 -3.30 18.59 6.69
N LYS A 178 -2.10 18.89 7.21
CA LYS A 178 -1.31 17.94 8.02
C LYS A 178 -2.07 17.44 9.25
N GLN A 179 -2.74 18.34 9.98
CA GLN A 179 -3.52 17.95 11.15
C GLN A 179 -4.68 17.04 10.76
N ARG A 180 -5.33 17.30 9.61
CA ARG A 180 -6.40 16.45 9.07
C ARG A 180 -5.86 15.06 8.72
N MET A 181 -4.73 14.96 7.99
CA MET A 181 -4.09 13.68 7.66
C MET A 181 -3.74 12.88 8.94
N TRP A 182 -3.18 13.57 9.93
CA TRP A 182 -2.90 12.94 11.22
C TRP A 182 -4.17 12.44 11.92
N ALA A 183 -5.26 13.21 11.88
CA ALA A 183 -6.54 12.78 12.45
C ALA A 183 -7.10 11.53 11.76
N TYR A 184 -6.89 11.41 10.44
CA TYR A 184 -7.29 10.23 9.68
C TYR A 184 -6.43 9.01 10.05
N LEU A 185 -5.10 9.15 10.05
CA LEU A 185 -4.17 8.06 10.37
C LEU A 185 -4.36 7.49 11.78
N LYS A 186 -4.74 8.32 12.76
CA LYS A 186 -5.02 7.86 14.13
C LYS A 186 -6.12 6.80 14.25
N GLN A 187 -6.91 6.58 13.21
CA GLN A 187 -7.93 5.53 13.18
C GLN A 187 -7.36 4.14 12.89
N LEU A 188 -6.07 4.06 12.54
CA LEU A 188 -5.38 2.81 12.18
C LEU A 188 -4.24 2.46 13.16
N PRO A 189 -4.48 2.30 14.47
CA PRO A 189 -3.45 1.75 15.34
C PRO A 189 -3.18 0.29 14.94
N PRO A 190 -1.97 -0.25 15.21
CA PRO A 190 -1.68 -1.67 15.02
C PRO A 190 -2.71 -2.54 15.76
N LEU A 191 -3.12 -3.67 15.16
CA LEU A 191 -3.95 -4.63 15.85
C LEU A 191 -3.13 -5.29 16.98
N GLY A 192 -3.70 -5.32 18.20
CA GLY A 192 -3.02 -5.87 19.37
C GLY A 192 -2.06 -4.91 20.07
N ALA A 193 -2.00 -3.63 19.68
CA ALA A 193 -1.32 -2.61 20.48
C ALA A 193 -2.00 -2.50 21.85
N PRO A 194 -1.27 -2.52 22.98
CA PRO A 194 -1.86 -2.27 24.29
C PRO A 194 -2.43 -0.85 24.33
N TYR A 195 -3.66 -0.72 24.81
CA TYR A 195 -4.31 0.57 25.09
C TYR A 195 -3.62 1.29 26.23
#